data_30807c0ff378c63dfbc5ba3e9aad43cb
#
_entry.id   30807c0ff378c63dfbc5ba3e9aad43cb
#
_cell.length_a   1.000
_cell.length_b   1.000
_cell.length_c   1.000
_cell.angle_alpha   90.00
_cell.angle_beta   90.00
_cell.angle_gamma   90.00
#
_symmetry.space_group_name_H-M   'P 1'
#
loop_
_entity.id
_entity.type
_entity.pdbx_description
1 polymer ?
#
loop_
_entity_poly.entity_id
_entity_poly.type
_entity_poly.pdbx_seq_one_letter_code
_entity_poly.pdbx_strand_id
1 'polypeptide(L)'
;ALEGALKLKEISYIHAEGCPAAEMKHGTIALIDDDMPTVVIAPRDKIYDKTVSNIQQIKARNGRIIALVTRGDEVAAKIADYVIEIPEVCECLSPILTSVPLQLLAYYVAVNKGRNVDQPRNLAKSVTVE
;
A
#
# COMPACT_ATOMS: atom_id res chain seq x y z
N ALA A 1 1.84 0.62 -5.83
CA ALA A 1 2.59 0.32 -4.62
C ALA A 1 3.79 1.26 -4.43
N LEU A 2 4.68 1.39 -5.42
CA LEU A 2 5.88 2.23 -5.33
C LEU A 2 5.57 3.68 -4.97
N GLU A 3 4.55 4.29 -5.60
CA GLU A 3 4.08 5.65 -5.27
C GLU A 3 3.62 5.76 -3.81
N GLY A 4 2.83 4.81 -3.32
CA GLY A 4 2.39 4.82 -1.93
C GLY A 4 3.55 4.69 -0.93
N ALA A 5 4.49 3.80 -1.21
CA ALA A 5 5.69 3.64 -0.40
C ALA A 5 6.56 4.91 -0.40
N LEU A 6 6.67 5.58 -1.57
CA LEU A 6 7.39 6.85 -1.70
C LEU A 6 6.74 7.93 -0.84
N LYS A 7 5.43 8.16 -0.99
CA LYS A 7 4.69 9.17 -0.22
C LYS A 7 4.76 8.91 1.28
N LEU A 8 4.65 7.66 1.71
CA LEU A 8 4.76 7.33 3.12
C LEU A 8 6.14 7.68 3.69
N LYS A 9 7.20 7.40 2.95
CA LYS A 9 8.57 7.81 3.34
C LYS A 9 8.74 9.32 3.41
N GLU A 10 8.29 10.02 2.35
CA GLU A 10 8.52 11.46 2.19
C GLU A 10 7.88 12.30 3.30
N ILE A 11 6.62 12.02 3.67
CA ILE A 11 5.86 12.89 4.57
C ILE A 11 5.68 12.33 5.99
N SER A 12 5.74 11.01 6.18
CA SER A 12 5.59 10.42 7.52
C SER A 12 6.90 9.94 8.13
N TYR A 13 7.96 9.85 7.35
CA TYR A 13 9.28 9.36 7.73
C TYR A 13 9.26 7.89 8.21
N ILE A 14 8.29 7.12 7.74
CA ILE A 14 8.22 5.69 7.95
C ILE A 14 8.91 5.01 6.77
N HIS A 15 9.81 4.07 7.06
CA HIS A 15 10.35 3.22 6.01
C HIS A 15 9.22 2.38 5.41
N ALA A 16 9.09 2.42 4.10
CA ALA A 16 8.12 1.64 3.35
C ALA A 16 8.74 1.16 2.04
N GLU A 17 8.43 -0.06 1.69
CA GLU A 17 8.87 -0.69 0.45
C GLU A 17 7.66 -1.09 -0.40
N GLY A 18 7.73 -0.83 -1.70
CA GLY A 18 6.74 -1.27 -2.65
C GLY A 18 7.33 -2.36 -3.54
N CYS A 19 6.69 -3.52 -3.60
CA CYS A 19 7.11 -4.63 -4.43
C CYS A 19 5.92 -5.31 -5.11
N PRO A 20 6.14 -6.03 -6.22
CA PRO A 20 5.14 -6.94 -6.74
C PRO A 20 4.81 -8.02 -5.71
N ALA A 21 3.52 -8.35 -5.54
CA ALA A 21 3.09 -9.29 -4.52
C ALA A 21 3.74 -10.69 -4.68
N ALA A 22 4.03 -11.11 -5.90
CA ALA A 22 4.71 -12.38 -6.17
C ALA A 22 6.17 -12.40 -5.68
N GLU A 23 6.84 -11.23 -5.69
CA GLU A 23 8.24 -11.10 -5.29
C GLU A 23 8.43 -11.14 -3.77
N MET A 24 7.38 -10.95 -2.99
CA MET A 24 7.44 -11.06 -1.52
C MET A 24 8.08 -12.37 -1.05
N LYS A 25 7.84 -13.46 -1.78
CA LYS A 25 8.35 -14.81 -1.45
C LYS A 25 9.88 -14.91 -1.50
N HIS A 26 10.53 -13.99 -2.19
CA HIS A 26 11.96 -14.01 -2.43
C HIS A 26 12.79 -13.23 -1.36
N GLY A 27 12.16 -12.91 -0.24
CA GLY A 27 12.87 -12.25 0.88
C GLY A 27 11.95 -11.48 1.81
N THR A 28 11.21 -10.51 1.30
CA THR A 28 10.39 -9.58 2.08
C THR A 28 9.37 -10.28 2.99
N ILE A 29 8.90 -11.45 2.61
CA ILE A 29 7.96 -12.25 3.42
C ILE A 29 8.54 -12.65 4.79
N ALA A 30 9.85 -12.68 4.94
CA ALA A 30 10.51 -12.97 6.20
C ALA A 30 10.34 -11.85 7.24
N LEU A 31 9.96 -10.65 6.80
CA LEU A 31 9.74 -9.48 7.66
C LEU A 31 8.29 -9.37 8.13
N ILE A 32 7.40 -10.24 7.63
CA ILE A 32 5.97 -10.19 7.98
C ILE A 32 5.74 -10.74 9.37
N ASP A 33 5.18 -9.90 10.21
CA ASP A 33 4.70 -10.20 11.56
C ASP A 33 3.43 -9.38 11.88
N ASP A 34 2.98 -9.39 13.11
CA ASP A 34 1.79 -8.67 13.58
C ASP A 34 2.00 -7.16 13.77
N ASP A 35 3.25 -6.70 13.80
CA ASP A 35 3.60 -5.28 13.92
C ASP A 35 3.89 -4.62 12.57
N MET A 36 4.04 -5.41 11.50
CA MET A 36 4.33 -4.92 10.15
C MET A 36 3.08 -4.88 9.26
N PRO A 37 2.39 -3.74 9.15
CA PRO A 37 1.21 -3.63 8.29
C PRO A 37 1.61 -3.72 6.81
N THR A 38 0.85 -4.51 6.07
CA THR A 38 1.03 -4.68 4.62
C THR A 38 -0.16 -4.13 3.86
N VAL A 39 0.07 -3.16 2.99
CA VAL A 39 -0.97 -2.64 2.08
C VAL A 39 -0.93 -3.44 0.79
N VAL A 40 -2.01 -4.13 0.46
CA VAL A 40 -2.12 -4.96 -0.75
C VAL A 40 -3.09 -4.31 -1.73
N ILE A 41 -2.62 -4.04 -2.94
CA ILE A 41 -3.43 -3.53 -4.05
C ILE A 41 -3.97 -4.76 -4.80
N ALA A 42 -5.28 -4.98 -4.68
CA ALA A 42 -5.97 -6.15 -5.22
C ALA A 42 -7.24 -5.75 -6.00
N PRO A 43 -7.13 -4.95 -7.07
CA PRO A 43 -8.26 -4.68 -7.94
C PRO A 43 -8.67 -5.98 -8.65
N ARG A 44 -9.92 -6.06 -9.09
CA ARG A 44 -10.44 -7.20 -9.84
C ARG A 44 -9.89 -7.16 -11.29
N ASP A 45 -8.72 -7.73 -11.48
CA ASP A 45 -7.98 -7.81 -12.74
C ASP A 45 -7.56 -9.26 -13.07
N LYS A 46 -6.77 -9.44 -14.12
CA LYS A 46 -6.31 -10.76 -14.61
C LYS A 46 -5.43 -11.53 -13.60
N ILE A 47 -4.83 -10.83 -12.64
CA ILE A 47 -3.93 -11.42 -11.64
C ILE A 47 -4.56 -11.48 -10.25
N TYR A 48 -5.83 -11.10 -10.13
CA TYR A 48 -6.54 -11.02 -8.86
C TYR A 48 -6.41 -12.30 -8.01
N ASP A 49 -6.67 -13.48 -8.57
CA ASP A 49 -6.59 -14.75 -7.84
C ASP A 49 -5.19 -15.02 -7.29
N LYS A 50 -4.14 -14.63 -8.05
CA LYS A 50 -2.76 -14.73 -7.60
C LYS A 50 -2.48 -13.76 -6.45
N THR A 51 -3.05 -12.56 -6.53
CA THR A 51 -2.94 -11.55 -5.46
C THR A 51 -3.63 -12.05 -4.19
N VAL A 52 -4.83 -12.62 -4.29
CA VAL A 52 -5.55 -13.24 -3.15
C VAL A 52 -4.70 -14.36 -2.52
N SER A 53 -4.07 -15.22 -3.31
CA SER A 53 -3.17 -16.25 -2.80
C SER A 53 -1.99 -15.65 -2.00
N ASN A 54 -1.45 -14.51 -2.46
CA ASN A 54 -0.38 -13.82 -1.72
C ASN A 54 -0.92 -13.18 -0.42
N ILE A 55 -2.14 -12.63 -0.41
CA ILE A 55 -2.81 -12.15 0.80
C ILE A 55 -2.92 -13.26 1.85
N GLN A 56 -3.34 -14.46 1.44
CA GLN A 56 -3.44 -15.62 2.35
C GLN A 56 -2.09 -16.00 2.95
N GLN A 57 -1.00 -15.87 2.20
CA GLN A 57 0.35 -16.16 2.70
C GLN A 57 0.84 -15.14 3.73
N ILE A 58 0.48 -13.87 3.55
CA ILE A 58 0.74 -12.81 4.55
C ILE A 58 -0.04 -13.13 5.82
N LYS A 59 -1.33 -13.45 5.67
CA LYS A 59 -2.23 -13.75 6.80
C LYS A 59 -1.78 -14.97 7.59
N ALA A 60 -1.27 -16.01 6.92
CA ALA A 60 -0.72 -17.21 7.55
C ALA A 60 0.51 -16.92 8.43
N ARG A 61 1.09 -15.73 8.35
CA ARG A 61 2.22 -15.24 9.17
C ARG A 61 1.82 -14.15 10.16
N ASN A 62 0.53 -14.06 10.47
CA ASN A 62 -0.08 -13.04 11.32
C ASN A 62 0.07 -11.60 10.82
N GLY A 63 0.44 -11.40 9.54
CA GLY A 63 0.55 -10.07 8.98
C GLY A 63 -0.77 -9.32 9.01
N ARG A 64 -0.72 -8.03 9.35
CA ARG A 64 -1.86 -7.12 9.29
C ARG A 64 -2.03 -6.60 7.87
N ILE A 65 -3.22 -6.78 7.31
CA ILE A 65 -3.50 -6.49 5.90
C ILE A 65 -4.49 -5.34 5.77
N ILE A 66 -4.09 -4.32 5.02
CA ILE A 66 -4.96 -3.28 4.48
C ILE A 66 -5.15 -3.60 3.00
N ALA A 67 -6.30 -4.11 2.60
CA ALA A 67 -6.57 -4.45 1.20
C ALA A 67 -7.25 -3.29 0.48
N LEU A 68 -6.68 -2.88 -0.64
CA LEU A 68 -7.27 -1.95 -1.60
C LEU A 68 -7.93 -2.78 -2.70
N VAL A 69 -9.27 -2.83 -2.69
CA VAL A 69 -10.05 -3.77 -3.52
C VAL A 69 -11.06 -3.04 -4.39
N THR A 70 -11.51 -3.69 -5.45
CA THR A 70 -12.66 -3.20 -6.22
C THR A 70 -13.93 -3.28 -5.37
N ARG A 71 -14.78 -2.26 -5.44
CA ARG A 71 -16.05 -2.20 -4.71
C ARG A 71 -16.87 -3.48 -4.87
N GLY A 72 -17.39 -3.99 -3.73
CA GLY A 72 -18.15 -5.23 -3.69
C GLY A 72 -17.26 -6.48 -3.78
N ASP A 73 -15.98 -6.37 -3.49
CA ASP A 73 -15.11 -7.54 -3.31
C ASP A 73 -15.47 -8.27 -2.02
N GLU A 74 -15.66 -9.59 -2.13
CA GLU A 74 -15.99 -10.41 -0.96
C GLU A 74 -14.88 -11.41 -0.60
N VAL A 75 -13.89 -11.58 -1.46
CA VAL A 75 -12.85 -12.60 -1.28
C VAL A 75 -11.66 -12.03 -0.53
N ALA A 76 -10.98 -11.05 -1.11
CA ALA A 76 -9.86 -10.38 -0.44
C ALA A 76 -10.32 -9.63 0.81
N ALA A 77 -11.53 -9.01 0.75
CA ALA A 77 -12.14 -8.30 1.87
C ALA A 77 -12.38 -9.18 3.11
N LYS A 78 -12.71 -10.46 2.95
CA LYS A 78 -12.91 -11.39 4.09
C LYS A 78 -11.60 -11.80 4.76
N ILE A 79 -10.47 -11.70 4.07
CA ILE A 79 -9.16 -12.11 4.59
C ILE A 79 -8.45 -10.93 5.25
N ALA A 80 -8.65 -9.71 4.71
CA ALA A 80 -7.99 -8.51 5.18
C ALA A 80 -8.51 -8.03 6.55
N ASP A 81 -7.67 -7.34 7.30
CA ASP A 81 -8.05 -6.70 8.56
C ASP A 81 -8.75 -5.37 8.32
N TYR A 82 -8.35 -4.66 7.26
CA TYR A 82 -8.96 -3.40 6.83
C TYR A 82 -9.15 -3.41 5.32
N VAL A 83 -10.22 -2.80 4.85
CA VAL A 83 -10.59 -2.75 3.44
C VAL A 83 -10.78 -1.31 3.00
N ILE A 84 -10.20 -0.96 1.87
CA ILE A 84 -10.45 0.30 1.17
C ILE A 84 -11.02 -0.06 -0.21
N GLU A 85 -12.24 0.33 -0.48
CA GLU A 85 -12.88 0.06 -1.76
C GLU A 85 -12.61 1.17 -2.79
N ILE A 86 -12.28 0.78 -4.00
CA ILE A 86 -12.19 1.66 -5.17
C ILE A 86 -13.25 1.27 -6.20
N PRO A 87 -13.75 2.22 -7.01
CA PRO A 87 -14.68 1.88 -8.09
C PRO A 87 -14.00 0.98 -9.12
N GLU A 88 -14.82 0.18 -9.79
CA GLU A 88 -14.37 -0.59 -10.96
C GLU A 88 -14.10 0.35 -12.14
N VAL A 89 -12.97 0.18 -12.78
CA VAL A 89 -12.55 0.95 -13.96
C VAL A 89 -11.74 0.07 -14.91
N CYS A 90 -11.53 0.55 -16.13
CA CYS A 90 -10.62 -0.13 -17.04
C CYS A 90 -9.20 -0.23 -16.46
N GLU A 91 -8.51 -1.31 -16.76
CA GLU A 91 -7.18 -1.66 -16.23
C GLU A 91 -6.17 -0.51 -16.35
N CYS A 92 -6.22 0.25 -17.46
CA CYS A 92 -5.31 1.37 -17.71
C CYS A 92 -5.49 2.57 -16.76
N LEU A 93 -6.66 2.76 -16.15
CA LEU A 93 -6.94 3.81 -15.18
C LEU A 93 -6.78 3.35 -13.72
N SER A 94 -6.66 2.06 -13.48
CA SER A 94 -6.50 1.49 -12.14
C SER A 94 -5.33 2.10 -11.35
N PRO A 95 -4.16 2.38 -11.93
CA PRO A 95 -3.06 3.03 -11.20
C PRO A 95 -3.42 4.40 -10.65
N ILE A 96 -4.21 5.20 -11.36
CA ILE A 96 -4.65 6.52 -10.91
C ILE A 96 -5.54 6.38 -9.67
N LEU A 97 -6.55 5.50 -9.75
CA LEU A 97 -7.49 5.30 -8.64
C LEU A 97 -6.85 4.65 -7.41
N THR A 98 -5.89 3.75 -7.60
CA THR A 98 -5.19 3.11 -6.48
C THR A 98 -4.18 4.05 -5.82
N SER A 99 -3.65 5.04 -6.53
CA SER A 99 -2.70 6.01 -5.96
C SER A 99 -3.37 6.95 -4.95
N VAL A 100 -4.59 7.40 -5.20
CA VAL A 100 -5.29 8.35 -4.33
C VAL A 100 -5.45 7.84 -2.90
N PRO A 101 -5.98 6.63 -2.63
CA PRO A 101 -6.07 6.10 -1.27
C PRO A 101 -4.71 5.92 -0.61
N LEU A 102 -3.65 5.58 -1.36
CA LEU A 102 -2.31 5.44 -0.82
C LEU A 102 -1.71 6.79 -0.42
N GLN A 103 -1.96 7.84 -1.20
CA GLN A 103 -1.57 9.20 -0.86
C GLN A 103 -2.32 9.70 0.38
N LEU A 104 -3.63 9.43 0.48
CA LEU A 104 -4.43 9.75 1.66
C LEU A 104 -3.94 8.98 2.90
N LEU A 105 -3.60 7.72 2.76
CA LEU A 105 -3.02 6.92 3.84
C LEU A 105 -1.72 7.57 4.35
N ALA A 106 -0.81 7.92 3.44
CA ALA A 106 0.43 8.59 3.81
C ALA A 106 0.18 9.94 4.50
N TYR A 107 -0.78 10.72 3.98
CA TYR A 107 -1.20 12.00 4.57
C TYR A 107 -1.70 11.84 6.00
N TYR A 108 -2.69 10.96 6.23
CA TYR A 108 -3.26 10.77 7.57
C TYR A 108 -2.26 10.18 8.56
N VAL A 109 -1.38 9.29 8.12
CA VAL A 109 -0.29 8.78 8.96
C VAL A 109 0.65 9.91 9.36
N ALA A 110 1.01 10.80 8.44
CA ALA A 110 1.88 11.94 8.73
C ALA A 110 1.21 12.92 9.70
N VAL A 111 -0.07 13.25 9.48
CA VAL A 111 -0.84 14.14 10.39
C VAL A 111 -0.95 13.52 11.79
N ASN A 112 -1.27 12.24 11.90
CA ASN A 112 -1.35 11.55 13.21
C ASN A 112 -0.01 11.50 13.94
N LYS A 113 1.10 11.56 13.20
CA LYS A 113 2.45 11.66 13.76
C LYS A 113 2.88 13.10 14.03
N GLY A 114 2.02 14.09 13.84
CA GLY A 114 2.32 15.52 14.03
C GLY A 114 3.37 16.04 13.04
N ARG A 115 3.44 15.47 11.83
CA ARG A 115 4.40 15.90 10.81
C ARG A 115 3.82 17.01 9.94
N ASN A 116 4.66 17.95 9.52
CA ASN A 116 4.28 18.95 8.55
C ASN A 116 4.28 18.32 7.14
N VAL A 117 3.10 18.15 6.57
CA VAL A 117 2.93 17.49 5.26
C VAL A 117 3.23 18.42 4.09
N ASP A 118 3.18 19.75 4.31
CA ASP A 118 3.41 20.76 3.28
C ASP A 118 4.90 21.09 3.11
N GLN A 119 5.67 20.89 4.17
CA GLN A 119 7.10 21.17 4.20
C GLN A 119 7.87 20.00 4.83
N PRO A 120 7.94 18.86 4.17
CA PRO A 120 8.69 17.72 4.68
C PRO A 120 10.20 18.05 4.71
N ARG A 121 10.87 17.58 5.76
CA ARG A 121 12.32 17.79 5.91
C ARG A 121 13.09 17.16 4.76
N ASN A 122 14.22 17.75 4.40
CA ASN A 122 15.16 17.25 3.38
C ASN A 122 14.58 17.15 1.96
N LEU A 123 13.41 17.71 1.71
CA LEU A 123 12.81 17.76 0.39
C LEU A 123 12.60 19.22 -0.05
N ALA A 124 12.97 19.51 -1.28
CA ALA A 124 12.74 20.80 -1.93
C ALA A 124 12.32 20.57 -3.37
N LYS A 125 11.68 21.58 -3.99
CA LYS A 125 11.27 21.50 -5.41
C LYS A 125 12.47 21.39 -6.36
N SER A 126 13.60 21.91 -5.96
CA SER A 126 14.88 21.75 -6.63
C SER A 126 15.95 21.44 -5.59
N VAL A 127 16.69 20.37 -5.77
CA VAL A 127 17.87 20.08 -4.97
C VAL A 127 19.05 20.68 -5.72
N THR A 128 19.46 21.89 -5.31
CA THR A 128 20.73 22.46 -5.72
C THR A 128 21.74 22.14 -4.62
N VAL A 129 22.68 21.27 -4.92
CA VAL A 129 23.90 21.11 -4.11
C VAL A 129 24.94 22.03 -4.74
N GLU A 130 25.27 23.12 -4.07
CA GLU A 130 26.48 23.87 -4.35
C GLU A 130 27.64 23.29 -3.54
#